data_a459509ec32ff41c839615cb2d4ce007
#
_entry.id   a459509ec32ff41c839615cb2d4ce007
#
_cell.length_a   1.000
_cell.length_b   1.000
_cell.length_c   1.000
_cell.angle_alpha   90.00
_cell.angle_beta   90.00
_cell.angle_gamma   90.00
#
_symmetry.space_group_name_H-M   'P 1'
#
loop_
_entity.id
_entity.type
_entity.pdbx_description
1 polymer ?
#
loop_
_entity_poly.entity_id
_entity_poly.type
_entity_poly.pdbx_seq_one_letter_code
_entity_poly.pdbx_strand_id
1 'polypeptide(L)'
;FAIGFLAAIAAAVVVGLFHATDFRSEIVDRLSASRMDYFLVAFFSGLAGTYAFFSPKIHEAVAGIAISVALIPPVVMLGIGMSIGIAKENTNLVFVSATIVFANVVGIYLGSIVMVAVLHRISRDRVASQGPLP
;
A
#
# COMPACT_ATOMS: atom_id res chain seq x y z
N PHE A 1 -12.01 -7.04 3.22
CA PHE A 1 -10.88 -6.39 2.54
C PHE A 1 -11.08 -6.39 1.02
N ALA A 2 -11.33 -7.56 0.37
CA ALA A 2 -11.51 -7.66 -1.08
C ALA A 2 -12.68 -6.80 -1.61
N ILE A 3 -13.80 -6.75 -0.91
CA ILE A 3 -14.98 -5.94 -1.29
C ILE A 3 -14.63 -4.45 -1.29
N GLY A 4 -13.96 -3.94 -0.27
CA GLY A 4 -13.54 -2.53 -0.20
C GLY A 4 -12.53 -2.17 -1.29
N PHE A 5 -11.61 -3.07 -1.59
CA PHE A 5 -10.63 -2.92 -2.66
C PHE A 5 -11.30 -2.84 -4.04
N LEU A 6 -12.22 -3.76 -4.32
CA LEU A 6 -12.99 -3.76 -5.57
C LEU A 6 -13.90 -2.53 -5.69
N ALA A 7 -14.53 -2.10 -4.59
CA ALA A 7 -15.35 -0.90 -4.56
C ALA A 7 -14.51 0.36 -4.84
N ALA A 8 -13.31 0.46 -4.29
CA ALA A 8 -12.40 1.57 -4.55
C ALA A 8 -11.96 1.63 -6.02
N ILE A 9 -11.63 0.49 -6.64
CA ILE A 9 -11.32 0.42 -8.07
C ILE A 9 -12.54 0.84 -8.90
N ALA A 10 -13.71 0.29 -8.61
CA ALA A 10 -14.93 0.59 -9.35
C ALA A 10 -15.28 2.09 -9.28
N ALA A 11 -15.22 2.68 -8.08
CA ALA A 11 -15.43 4.11 -7.90
C ALA A 11 -14.40 4.95 -8.68
N ALA A 12 -13.12 4.57 -8.64
CA ALA A 12 -12.07 5.28 -9.36
C ALA A 12 -12.23 5.18 -10.89
N VAL A 13 -12.66 4.01 -11.40
CA VAL A 13 -12.98 3.85 -12.84
C VAL A 13 -14.14 4.74 -13.24
N VAL A 14 -15.21 4.77 -12.44
CA VAL A 14 -16.37 5.64 -12.71
C VAL A 14 -15.96 7.11 -12.74
N VAL A 15 -15.26 7.59 -11.71
CA VAL A 15 -14.76 8.98 -11.66
C VAL A 15 -13.85 9.28 -12.84
N GLY A 16 -12.93 8.36 -13.19
CA GLY A 16 -12.02 8.52 -14.31
C GLY A 16 -12.73 8.62 -15.66
N LEU A 17 -13.83 7.89 -15.87
CA LEU A 17 -14.63 7.98 -17.11
C LEU A 17 -15.29 9.35 -17.28
N PHE A 18 -15.78 9.94 -16.19
CA PHE A 18 -16.43 11.27 -16.24
C PHE A 18 -15.44 12.44 -16.37
N HIS A 19 -14.19 12.28 -15.89
CA HIS A 19 -13.20 13.36 -15.83
C HIS A 19 -11.92 13.05 -16.64
N ALA A 20 -11.98 12.12 -17.58
CA ALA A 20 -10.81 11.63 -18.34
C ALA A 20 -10.03 12.72 -19.10
N THR A 21 -10.65 13.89 -19.37
CA THR A 21 -10.01 15.03 -20.05
C THR A 21 -9.20 15.90 -19.09
N ASP A 22 -9.67 16.07 -17.84
CA ASP A 22 -9.12 17.03 -16.89
C ASP A 22 -7.92 16.46 -16.11
N PHE A 23 -7.91 15.15 -15.86
CA PHE A 23 -6.87 14.48 -15.07
C PHE A 23 -5.60 14.09 -15.85
N ARG A 24 -5.54 14.32 -17.16
CA ARG A 24 -4.48 13.76 -18.01
C ARG A 24 -3.08 14.25 -17.66
N SER A 25 -2.89 15.53 -17.46
CA SER A 25 -1.57 16.11 -17.15
C SER A 25 -1.12 15.77 -15.74
N GLU A 26 -2.01 15.92 -14.77
CA GLU A 26 -1.70 15.68 -13.36
C GLU A 26 -1.43 14.22 -13.04
N ILE A 27 -2.14 13.27 -13.71
CA ILE A 27 -1.91 11.84 -13.53
C ILE A 27 -0.58 11.42 -14.17
N VAL A 28 -0.26 11.91 -15.36
CA VAL A 28 1.02 11.62 -16.01
C VAL A 28 2.18 12.15 -15.17
N ASP A 29 2.05 13.34 -14.60
CA ASP A 29 3.06 13.94 -13.72
C ASP A 29 3.21 13.14 -12.43
N ARG A 30 2.12 12.70 -11.81
CA ARG A 30 2.16 11.84 -10.63
C ARG A 30 2.68 10.44 -10.92
N LEU A 31 2.35 9.85 -12.05
CA LEU A 31 2.87 8.55 -12.48
C LEU A 31 4.36 8.63 -12.84
N SER A 32 4.85 9.81 -13.21
CA SER A 32 6.26 10.11 -13.44
C SER A 32 7.02 10.42 -12.16
N ALA A 33 6.30 10.76 -11.07
CA ALA A 33 6.89 10.95 -9.75
C ALA A 33 7.59 9.66 -9.29
N SER A 34 8.58 9.82 -8.46
CA SER A 34 9.47 8.75 -8.01
C SER A 34 8.69 7.52 -7.53
N ARG A 35 8.79 6.41 -8.25
CA ARG A 35 8.24 5.11 -7.83
C ARG A 35 8.78 4.67 -6.46
N MET A 36 9.93 5.22 -6.09
CA MET A 36 10.59 4.97 -4.81
C MET A 36 9.79 5.56 -3.64
N ASP A 37 9.15 6.71 -3.82
CA ASP A 37 8.35 7.35 -2.76
C ASP A 37 7.14 6.48 -2.38
N TYR A 38 6.44 5.93 -3.38
CA TYR A 38 5.34 4.99 -3.14
C TYR A 38 5.80 3.72 -2.42
N PHE A 39 6.94 3.17 -2.84
CA PHE A 39 7.52 2.00 -2.20
C PHE A 39 7.92 2.27 -0.75
N LEU A 40 8.56 3.41 -0.46
CA LEU A 40 8.97 3.77 0.90
C LEU A 40 7.76 3.98 1.82
N VAL A 41 6.74 4.69 1.36
CA VAL A 41 5.50 4.86 2.13
C VAL A 41 4.87 3.49 2.43
N ALA A 42 4.81 2.61 1.46
CA ALA A 42 4.28 1.25 1.63
C ALA A 42 5.13 0.42 2.60
N PHE A 43 6.45 0.49 2.49
CA PHE A 43 7.37 -0.20 3.37
C PHE A 43 7.20 0.22 4.84
N PHE A 44 7.19 1.52 5.12
CA PHE A 44 6.97 2.03 6.47
C PHE A 44 5.56 1.75 6.99
N SER A 45 4.56 1.73 6.12
CA SER A 45 3.21 1.31 6.49
C SER A 45 3.14 -0.16 6.88
N GLY A 46 3.89 -1.02 6.19
CA GLY A 46 4.05 -2.43 6.54
C GLY A 46 4.73 -2.62 7.90
N LEU A 47 5.79 -1.86 8.19
CA LEU A 47 6.44 -1.82 9.50
C LEU A 47 5.45 -1.43 10.60
N ALA A 48 4.77 -0.29 10.42
CA ALA A 48 3.84 0.25 11.42
C ALA A 48 2.62 -0.65 11.64
N GLY A 49 2.04 -1.16 10.55
CA GLY A 49 0.88 -2.06 10.63
C GLY A 49 1.21 -3.37 11.35
N THR A 50 2.37 -3.96 11.07
CA THR A 50 2.81 -5.17 11.75
C THR A 50 3.13 -4.91 13.23
N TYR A 51 3.80 -3.81 13.56
CA TYR A 51 4.03 -3.44 14.94
C TYR A 51 2.70 -3.25 15.70
N ALA A 52 1.74 -2.55 15.10
CA ALA A 52 0.42 -2.35 15.70
C ALA A 52 -0.31 -3.68 15.95
N PHE A 53 -0.23 -4.62 15.01
CA PHE A 53 -0.86 -5.93 15.12
C PHE A 53 -0.33 -6.75 16.31
N PHE A 54 0.99 -6.72 16.55
CA PHE A 54 1.62 -7.44 17.65
C PHE A 54 1.63 -6.67 18.97
N SER A 55 1.16 -5.41 18.99
CA SER A 55 1.13 -4.60 20.21
C SER A 55 -0.20 -4.76 20.96
N PRO A 56 -0.21 -5.31 22.19
CA PRO A 56 -1.43 -5.54 22.94
C PRO A 56 -2.18 -4.27 23.34
N LYS A 57 -1.53 -3.10 23.22
CA LYS A 57 -2.10 -1.79 23.54
C LYS A 57 -2.74 -1.09 22.34
N ILE A 58 -2.55 -1.62 21.15
CA ILE A 58 -3.01 -1.00 19.91
C ILE A 58 -4.05 -1.93 19.28
N HIS A 59 -5.24 -1.40 19.00
CA HIS A 59 -6.30 -2.20 18.40
C HIS A 59 -5.96 -2.60 16.96
N GLU A 60 -6.40 -3.78 16.54
CA GLU A 60 -6.24 -4.31 15.17
C GLU A 60 -6.73 -3.33 14.08
N ALA A 61 -7.70 -2.47 14.42
CA ALA A 61 -8.18 -1.42 13.53
C ALA A 61 -7.08 -0.47 13.06
N VAL A 62 -6.09 -0.16 13.94
CA VAL A 62 -4.98 0.75 13.59
C VAL A 62 -4.07 0.12 12.54
N ALA A 63 -3.80 -1.18 12.63
CA ALA A 63 -3.04 -1.91 11.61
C ALA A 63 -3.76 -1.87 10.24
N GLY A 64 -5.07 -2.06 10.23
CA GLY A 64 -5.90 -1.96 9.03
C GLY A 64 -5.88 -0.56 8.41
N ILE A 65 -5.93 0.48 9.24
CA ILE A 65 -5.84 1.88 8.79
C ILE A 65 -4.48 2.15 8.15
N ALA A 66 -3.37 1.75 8.78
CA ALA A 66 -2.02 1.98 8.25
C ALA A 66 -1.83 1.35 6.86
N ILE A 67 -2.29 0.11 6.69
CA ILE A 67 -2.24 -0.59 5.40
C ILE A 67 -3.16 0.08 4.36
N SER A 68 -4.36 0.50 4.77
CA SER A 68 -5.32 1.14 3.86
C SER A 68 -4.80 2.49 3.35
N VAL A 69 -4.19 3.30 4.20
CA VAL A 69 -3.58 4.58 3.81
C VAL A 69 -2.50 4.40 2.75
N ALA A 70 -1.72 3.33 2.82
CA ALA A 70 -0.69 3.03 1.83
C ALA A 70 -1.26 2.51 0.50
N LEU A 71 -2.39 1.79 0.52
CA LEU A 71 -2.95 1.14 -0.66
C LEU A 71 -3.98 1.97 -1.41
N ILE A 72 -4.78 2.80 -0.73
CA ILE A 72 -5.87 3.55 -1.36
C ILE A 72 -5.38 4.44 -2.51
N PRO A 73 -4.35 5.32 -2.35
CA PRO A 73 -3.91 6.17 -3.45
C PRO A 73 -3.46 5.39 -4.69
N PRO A 74 -2.61 4.35 -4.59
CA PRO A 74 -2.22 3.55 -5.75
C PRO A 74 -3.39 2.84 -6.43
N VAL A 75 -4.36 2.35 -5.65
CA VAL A 75 -5.55 1.67 -6.17
C VAL A 75 -6.45 2.63 -6.94
N VAL A 76 -6.64 3.85 -6.42
CA VAL A 76 -7.37 4.92 -7.13
C VAL A 76 -6.66 5.28 -8.43
N MET A 77 -5.34 5.43 -8.41
CA MET A 77 -4.54 5.69 -9.62
C MET A 77 -4.65 4.56 -10.65
N LEU A 78 -4.72 3.30 -10.19
CA LEU A 78 -4.96 2.16 -11.09
C LEU A 78 -6.34 2.27 -11.76
N GLY A 79 -7.40 2.56 -11.00
CA GLY A 79 -8.76 2.70 -11.54
C GLY A 79 -8.85 3.82 -12.58
N ILE A 80 -8.26 4.99 -12.29
CA ILE A 80 -8.21 6.12 -13.23
C ILE A 80 -7.34 5.77 -14.45
N GLY A 81 -6.17 5.15 -14.26
CA GLY A 81 -5.30 4.70 -15.34
C GLY A 81 -5.98 3.71 -16.26
N MET A 82 -6.79 2.79 -15.73
CA MET A 82 -7.61 1.86 -16.51
C MET A 82 -8.66 2.59 -17.34
N SER A 83 -9.40 3.54 -16.75
CA SER A 83 -10.45 4.27 -17.47
C SER A 83 -9.88 5.10 -18.63
N ILE A 84 -8.76 5.82 -18.42
CA ILE A 84 -8.09 6.59 -19.47
C ILE A 84 -7.45 5.65 -20.51
N GLY A 85 -6.84 4.56 -20.07
CA GLY A 85 -6.21 3.57 -20.95
C GLY A 85 -7.23 2.93 -21.91
N ILE A 86 -8.40 2.56 -21.40
CA ILE A 86 -9.49 1.99 -22.20
C ILE A 86 -10.06 3.06 -23.15
N ALA A 87 -10.32 4.28 -22.67
CA ALA A 87 -10.92 5.35 -23.46
C ALA A 87 -10.01 5.87 -24.58
N LYS A 88 -8.69 5.73 -24.45
CA LYS A 88 -7.67 6.29 -25.39
C LYS A 88 -6.78 5.22 -26.01
N GLU A 89 -7.11 3.95 -25.86
CA GLU A 89 -6.32 2.80 -26.33
C GLU A 89 -4.85 2.84 -25.90
N ASN A 90 -4.57 3.45 -24.73
CA ASN A 90 -3.21 3.61 -24.20
C ASN A 90 -2.93 2.60 -23.09
N THR A 91 -2.46 1.43 -23.46
CA THR A 91 -2.13 0.34 -22.53
C THR A 91 -0.98 0.66 -21.59
N ASN A 92 -0.10 1.62 -21.93
CA ASN A 92 1.03 2.00 -21.10
C ASN A 92 0.59 2.60 -19.75
N LEU A 93 -0.49 3.39 -19.71
CA LEU A 93 -1.00 3.97 -18.46
C LEU A 93 -1.50 2.90 -17.51
N VAL A 94 -2.20 1.89 -18.04
CA VAL A 94 -2.68 0.75 -17.24
C VAL A 94 -1.49 -0.01 -16.65
N PHE A 95 -0.47 -0.30 -17.48
CA PHE A 95 0.71 -1.04 -17.04
C PHE A 95 1.51 -0.28 -15.97
N VAL A 96 1.72 1.02 -16.14
CA VAL A 96 2.43 1.85 -15.15
C VAL A 96 1.67 1.91 -13.84
N SER A 97 0.34 2.13 -13.87
CA SER A 97 -0.50 2.15 -12.67
C SER A 97 -0.49 0.81 -11.93
N ALA A 98 -0.59 -0.30 -12.65
CA ALA A 98 -0.50 -1.65 -12.08
C ALA A 98 0.88 -1.90 -11.43
N THR A 99 1.95 -1.41 -12.03
CA THR A 99 3.32 -1.52 -11.47
C THR A 99 3.45 -0.79 -10.15
N ILE A 100 2.83 0.39 -10.00
CA ILE A 100 2.83 1.15 -8.74
C ILE A 100 2.08 0.39 -7.65
N VAL A 101 0.89 -0.16 -7.96
CA VAL A 101 0.15 -1.00 -7.00
C VAL A 101 0.96 -2.20 -6.56
N PHE A 102 1.59 -2.89 -7.51
CA PHE A 102 2.44 -4.04 -7.22
C PHE A 102 3.63 -3.66 -6.33
N ALA A 103 4.32 -2.56 -6.61
CA ALA A 103 5.43 -2.05 -5.80
C ALA A 103 4.99 -1.73 -4.37
N ASN A 104 3.78 -1.17 -4.18
CA ASN A 104 3.22 -0.91 -2.85
C ASN A 104 2.92 -2.21 -2.09
N VAL A 105 2.32 -3.21 -2.73
CA VAL A 105 2.07 -4.51 -2.09
C VAL A 105 3.39 -5.15 -1.65
N VAL A 106 4.40 -5.15 -2.51
CA VAL A 106 5.74 -5.66 -2.19
C VAL A 106 6.37 -4.85 -1.05
N GLY A 107 6.25 -3.54 -1.06
CA GLY A 107 6.75 -2.66 0.01
C GLY A 107 6.13 -3.00 1.36
N ILE A 108 4.80 -3.10 1.45
CA ILE A 108 4.10 -3.50 2.68
C ILE A 108 4.58 -4.88 3.16
N TYR A 109 4.69 -5.84 2.26
CA TYR A 109 5.10 -7.20 2.59
C TYR A 109 6.53 -7.24 3.15
N LEU A 110 7.48 -6.55 2.51
CA LEU A 110 8.86 -6.46 2.99
C LEU A 110 8.95 -5.73 4.34
N GLY A 111 8.24 -4.62 4.51
CA GLY A 111 8.16 -3.92 5.79
C GLY A 111 7.63 -4.82 6.91
N SER A 112 6.59 -5.60 6.62
CA SER A 112 6.02 -6.57 7.56
C SER A 112 7.04 -7.65 7.97
N ILE A 113 7.76 -8.23 7.02
CA ILE A 113 8.81 -9.23 7.31
C ILE A 113 9.89 -8.65 8.20
N VAL A 114 10.37 -7.45 7.87
CA VAL A 114 11.41 -6.78 8.67
C VAL A 114 10.93 -6.54 10.10
N MET A 115 9.70 -6.08 10.28
CA MET A 115 9.14 -5.85 11.63
C MET A 115 9.01 -7.15 12.42
N VAL A 116 8.51 -8.23 11.82
CA VAL A 116 8.45 -9.55 12.47
C VAL A 116 9.84 -10.02 12.91
N ALA A 117 10.85 -9.86 12.05
CA ALA A 117 12.22 -10.23 12.38
C ALA A 117 12.79 -9.42 13.56
N VAL A 118 12.50 -8.12 13.60
CA VAL A 118 12.90 -7.23 14.71
C VAL A 118 12.22 -7.64 16.02
N LEU A 119 10.90 -7.84 15.99
CA LEU A 119 10.14 -8.26 17.18
C LEU A 119 10.60 -9.62 17.70
N HIS A 120 10.90 -10.55 16.80
CA HIS A 120 11.40 -11.86 17.17
C HIS A 120 12.78 -11.77 17.87
N ARG A 121 13.69 -10.94 17.40
CA ARG A 121 14.99 -10.69 18.04
C ARG A 121 14.81 -10.11 19.44
N ILE A 122 14.01 -9.05 19.58
CA ILE A 122 13.76 -8.42 20.87
C ILE A 122 13.15 -9.41 21.88
N SER A 123 12.24 -10.28 21.44
CA SER A 123 11.65 -11.31 22.29
C SER A 123 12.67 -12.32 22.78
N ARG A 124 13.56 -12.78 21.91
CA ARG A 124 14.64 -13.71 22.27
C ARG A 124 15.61 -13.11 23.29
N ASP A 125 16.01 -11.87 23.11
CA ASP A 125 16.95 -11.20 24.01
C ASP A 125 16.34 -11.01 25.40
N ARG A 126 15.04 -10.75 25.51
CA ARG A 126 14.32 -10.66 26.78
C ARG A 126 14.29 -12.00 27.52
N VAL A 127 14.03 -13.10 26.82
CA VAL A 127 14.02 -14.44 27.42
C VAL A 127 15.42 -14.81 27.90
N ALA A 128 16.45 -14.50 27.12
CA ALA A 128 17.84 -14.77 27.50
C ALA A 128 18.28 -13.99 28.74
N SER A 129 17.75 -12.78 28.94
CA SER A 129 18.11 -11.92 30.09
C SER A 129 17.39 -12.29 31.40
N GLN A 130 16.33 -13.09 31.34
CA GLN A 130 15.56 -13.47 32.55
C GLN A 130 16.13 -14.69 33.30
N GLY A 131 17.16 -15.36 32.77
CA GLY A 131 17.80 -16.49 33.45
C GLY A 131 16.86 -17.69 33.72
N PRO A 132 17.38 -18.84 34.12
CA PRO A 132 16.52 -19.93 34.58
C PRO A 132 15.84 -19.50 35.88
N LEU A 133 14.52 -19.70 35.96
CA LEU A 133 13.75 -19.51 37.18
C LEU A 133 14.35 -20.37 38.31
N PRO A 134 14.45 -19.87 39.55
CA PRO A 134 15.01 -20.63 40.66
C PRO A 134 14.19 -21.88 41.01
#